data_d3eed58144b4b6db12ca9266df1c1873
#
_entry.id   d3eed58144b4b6db12ca9266df1c1873
#
_cell.length_a   1.000
_cell.length_b   1.000
_cell.length_c   1.000
_cell.angle_alpha   90.00
_cell.angle_beta   90.00
_cell.angle_gamma   90.00
#
_symmetry.space_group_name_H-M   'P 1'
#
loop_
_entity.id
_entity.type
_entity.pdbx_description
1 polymer ?
#
loop_
_entity_poly.entity_id
_entity_poly.type
_entity_poly.pdbx_seq_one_letter_code
_entity_poly.pdbx_strand_id
1 'polypeptide(L)'
;MIKKKQGMGSARAVRDHFLAVCPAKVFNLTAGITAAAVLSAAFSAPAFASSPEFARSAEEWAQLRDNKIEYGELEGLIEEYNATVQNNQYSYRKFRDDYGDTNDEVSNEYLKLAGDFYADMSDLDTDTASGMARELSLKIQADNMLKQASDTLDDSKIYLLTYEKAKMSLVAAAQSDMIRYYTLQNQKKTQEAARDSAAAQLALAELRKNAGAATELDILTARQNLSDAEDRITQTERSIDSLRESMNVRLGWKYGDRPEIGPVPAADLARVAGMDPEADLQRAYDNNYTLRINTRKRDNAKDGITRENCEMTLENNRKKIAASLSAAYREVLSAQLALSQAQAKAALEEQNLAATGSRLAAGTITQTDYNTRVRAAEDARTAVQSADLALFSAMETYDWSVNGLAAAE
;
A
#
# COMPACT_ATOMS: atom_id res chain seq x y z
N MET A 1 -33.70 46.93 30.48
CA MET A 1 -33.06 47.72 29.41
C MET A 1 -31.58 47.81 29.67
N ILE A 2 -30.78 47.73 28.61
CA ILE A 2 -29.33 47.95 28.53
C ILE A 2 -28.47 46.71 28.72
N LYS A 3 -28.19 46.06 27.57
CA LYS A 3 -26.95 45.66 26.92
C LYS A 3 -25.79 45.13 27.80
N LYS A 4 -25.45 43.88 27.60
CA LYS A 4 -24.09 43.40 27.68
C LYS A 4 -23.74 42.62 26.39
N LYS A 5 -22.96 43.23 25.51
CA LYS A 5 -22.14 42.63 24.48
C LYS A 5 -20.73 43.15 24.76
N GLN A 6 -19.79 42.23 24.96
CA GLN A 6 -18.40 42.25 24.50
C GLN A 6 -17.58 41.30 25.36
N GLY A 7 -16.83 40.41 24.70
CA GLY A 7 -15.81 39.62 25.35
C GLY A 7 -15.61 38.22 24.82
N MET A 8 -15.71 38.00 23.50
CA MET A 8 -15.27 36.71 22.89
C MET A 8 -14.50 36.99 21.60
N GLY A 9 -13.35 37.63 21.73
CA GLY A 9 -12.51 38.00 20.58
C GLY A 9 -10.99 37.84 20.80
N SER A 10 -10.52 37.53 22.01
CA SER A 10 -9.08 37.51 22.27
C SER A 10 -8.42 36.12 22.43
N ALA A 11 -9.22 35.07 22.57
CA ALA A 11 -8.66 33.72 22.76
C ALA A 11 -8.26 33.02 21.47
N ARG A 12 -8.69 33.49 20.30
CA ARG A 12 -8.38 32.89 19.01
C ARG A 12 -7.10 33.45 18.35
N ALA A 13 -6.78 34.68 18.62
CA ALA A 13 -5.58 35.34 18.05
C ALA A 13 -4.28 34.94 18.77
N VAL A 14 -4.34 34.47 20.01
CA VAL A 14 -3.17 34.01 20.78
C VAL A 14 -2.76 32.57 20.33
N ARG A 15 -3.70 31.80 19.80
CA ARG A 15 -3.44 30.42 19.37
C ARG A 15 -2.68 30.31 18.04
N ASP A 16 -2.86 31.29 17.16
CA ASP A 16 -2.22 31.28 15.82
C ASP A 16 -0.81 31.89 15.83
N HIS A 17 -0.45 32.63 16.90
CA HIS A 17 0.91 33.20 17.04
C HIS A 17 1.91 32.27 17.74
N PHE A 18 1.42 31.23 18.46
CA PHE A 18 2.27 30.29 19.17
C PHE A 18 2.90 29.21 18.26
N LEU A 19 2.41 29.06 17.03
CA LEU A 19 2.92 28.08 16.07
C LEU A 19 4.06 28.61 15.19
N ALA A 20 4.45 29.88 15.32
CA ALA A 20 5.43 30.52 14.42
C ALA A 20 6.83 30.72 15.02
N VAL A 21 7.08 30.35 16.29
CA VAL A 21 8.38 30.55 16.93
C VAL A 21 8.82 29.27 17.66
N CYS A 22 8.98 28.19 16.93
CA CYS A 22 9.82 27.08 17.37
C CYS A 22 11.11 27.08 16.55
N PRO A 23 12.29 27.17 17.17
CA PRO A 23 13.54 26.92 16.44
C PRO A 23 13.50 25.50 15.89
N ALA A 24 14.11 25.28 14.72
CA ALA A 24 14.03 24.11 13.86
C ALA A 24 14.57 22.77 14.45
N LYS A 25 14.47 22.56 15.77
CA LYS A 25 14.85 21.32 16.47
C LYS A 25 13.69 20.57 17.11
N VAL A 26 12.47 21.10 17.09
CA VAL A 26 11.31 20.40 17.64
C VAL A 26 10.49 19.83 16.47
N PHE A 27 10.77 18.60 16.10
CA PHE A 27 9.92 17.83 15.20
C PHE A 27 8.63 17.47 15.93
N ASN A 28 7.52 18.09 15.54
CA ASN A 28 6.19 17.57 15.84
C ASN A 28 5.98 16.27 15.02
N LEU A 29 6.38 15.14 15.58
CA LEU A 29 6.04 13.82 15.06
C LEU A 29 4.69 13.37 15.64
N THR A 30 3.61 14.09 15.31
CA THR A 30 2.30 13.45 15.26
C THR A 30 2.19 12.82 13.88
N ALA A 31 2.65 11.59 13.76
CA ALA A 31 2.51 10.82 12.55
C ALA A 31 1.03 10.42 12.35
N GLY A 32 0.26 11.36 11.82
CA GLY A 32 -0.87 10.99 11.01
C GLY A 32 -0.31 10.55 9.66
N ILE A 33 -0.35 9.26 9.36
CA ILE A 33 -0.12 8.76 8.00
C ILE A 33 -1.36 9.15 7.18
N THR A 34 -1.42 10.41 6.78
CA THR A 34 -2.23 10.82 5.65
C THR A 34 -1.36 10.57 4.42
N ALA A 35 -1.86 9.77 3.48
CA ALA A 35 -1.30 9.68 2.14
C ALA A 35 -1.37 11.08 1.49
N ALA A 36 -0.36 11.90 1.75
CA ALA A 36 -0.13 13.14 1.05
C ALA A 36 0.57 12.76 -0.26
N ALA A 37 -0.16 12.89 -1.37
CA ALA A 37 0.43 13.00 -2.69
C ALA A 37 1.33 14.24 -2.69
N VAL A 38 2.62 14.08 -2.40
CA VAL A 38 3.62 15.12 -2.57
C VAL A 38 3.93 15.16 -4.07
N LEU A 39 3.44 16.19 -4.73
CA LEU A 39 4.01 16.65 -5.99
C LEU A 39 5.46 17.06 -5.71
N SER A 40 6.39 16.15 -5.85
CA SER A 40 7.81 16.45 -5.85
C SER A 40 8.20 16.98 -7.23
N ALA A 41 8.57 18.27 -7.25
CA ALA A 41 9.28 18.86 -8.37
C ALA A 41 10.49 17.98 -8.73
N ALA A 42 10.60 17.66 -10.02
CA ALA A 42 11.64 16.83 -10.61
C ALA A 42 13.04 17.39 -10.34
N PHE A 43 13.72 16.85 -9.37
CA PHE A 43 15.18 16.77 -9.41
C PHE A 43 15.53 15.40 -9.97
N SER A 44 15.97 15.37 -11.21
CA SER A 44 16.59 14.19 -11.85
C SER A 44 18.00 13.99 -11.26
N ALA A 45 18.06 13.62 -9.98
CA ALA A 45 19.24 12.96 -9.47
C ALA A 45 19.21 11.51 -9.98
N PRO A 46 20.32 10.94 -10.46
CA PRO A 46 20.37 9.50 -10.69
C PRO A 46 19.95 8.82 -9.36
N ALA A 47 19.06 7.85 -9.44
CA ALA A 47 18.72 7.03 -8.28
C ALA A 47 19.99 6.25 -7.89
N PHE A 48 20.73 6.77 -6.91
CA PHE A 48 21.86 6.05 -6.35
C PHE A 48 21.29 4.99 -5.41
N ALA A 49 21.79 3.76 -5.55
CA ALA A 49 21.53 2.70 -4.59
C ALA A 49 21.93 3.17 -3.17
N SER A 50 21.10 2.85 -2.18
CA SER A 50 21.37 3.26 -0.79
C SER A 50 22.49 2.47 -0.15
N SER A 51 22.75 1.25 -0.65
CA SER A 51 23.77 0.33 -0.16
C SER A 51 25.08 0.41 -0.94
N PRO A 52 26.24 0.14 -0.31
CA PRO A 52 27.50 0.07 -1.00
C PRO A 52 27.56 -1.16 -1.94
N GLU A 53 28.40 -1.09 -2.98
CA GLU A 53 28.53 -2.14 -4.02
C GLU A 53 28.78 -3.54 -3.48
N PHE A 54 29.51 -3.67 -2.38
CA PHE A 54 29.81 -4.97 -1.74
C PHE A 54 28.67 -5.54 -0.88
N ALA A 55 27.57 -4.80 -0.72
CA ALA A 55 26.43 -5.26 0.08
C ALA A 55 25.63 -6.40 -0.59
N ARG A 56 25.77 -6.51 -1.92
CA ARG A 56 25.11 -7.55 -2.75
C ARG A 56 26.09 -8.16 -3.71
N SER A 57 25.76 -9.35 -4.25
CA SER A 57 26.54 -9.97 -5.31
C SER A 57 26.46 -9.17 -6.62
N ALA A 58 27.39 -9.42 -7.53
CA ALA A 58 27.39 -8.78 -8.85
C ALA A 58 26.14 -9.16 -9.66
N GLU A 59 25.66 -10.40 -9.50
CA GLU A 59 24.44 -10.92 -10.13
C GLU A 59 23.19 -10.20 -9.60
N GLU A 60 23.06 -10.04 -8.28
CA GLU A 60 21.95 -9.31 -7.66
C GLU A 60 21.93 -7.83 -8.11
N TRP A 61 23.10 -7.18 -8.17
CA TRP A 61 23.17 -5.80 -8.69
C TRP A 61 22.80 -5.71 -10.16
N ALA A 62 23.17 -6.73 -10.98
CA ALA A 62 22.80 -6.76 -12.39
C ALA A 62 21.29 -6.87 -12.58
N GLN A 63 20.61 -7.68 -11.76
CA GLN A 63 19.15 -7.81 -11.76
C GLN A 63 18.47 -6.49 -11.34
N LEU A 64 18.89 -5.89 -10.22
CA LEU A 64 18.30 -4.64 -9.73
C LEU A 64 18.55 -3.43 -10.66
N ARG A 65 19.47 -3.52 -11.63
CA ARG A 65 19.84 -2.44 -12.55
C ARG A 65 19.48 -2.72 -14.00
N ASP A 66 18.87 -3.83 -14.28
CA ASP A 66 18.35 -4.11 -15.62
C ASP A 66 17.05 -3.32 -15.89
N ASN A 67 16.48 -3.48 -17.08
CA ASN A 67 15.24 -2.80 -17.46
C ASN A 67 14.02 -3.71 -17.27
N LYS A 68 14.04 -4.54 -16.22
CA LYS A 68 12.93 -5.43 -15.87
C LYS A 68 12.47 -5.20 -14.45
N ILE A 69 11.26 -5.66 -14.15
CA ILE A 69 10.66 -5.70 -12.82
C ILE A 69 10.21 -7.14 -12.61
N GLU A 70 10.97 -7.91 -11.84
CA GLU A 70 10.62 -9.28 -11.48
C GLU A 70 9.99 -9.32 -10.08
N TYR A 71 9.07 -10.28 -9.86
CA TYR A 71 8.34 -10.36 -8.58
C TYR A 71 9.28 -10.58 -7.39
N GLY A 72 10.30 -11.40 -7.56
CA GLY A 72 11.26 -11.76 -6.51
C GLY A 72 12.23 -10.63 -6.13
N GLU A 73 12.43 -9.63 -6.98
CA GLU A 73 13.37 -8.52 -6.72
C GLU A 73 12.70 -7.26 -6.15
N LEU A 74 11.36 -7.25 -6.03
CA LEU A 74 10.60 -6.07 -5.57
C LEU A 74 11.08 -5.55 -4.22
N GLU A 75 11.43 -6.44 -3.27
CA GLU A 75 11.99 -6.02 -1.99
C GLU A 75 13.33 -5.31 -2.15
N GLY A 76 14.23 -5.85 -2.95
CA GLY A 76 15.53 -5.24 -3.25
C GLY A 76 15.40 -3.89 -3.93
N LEU A 77 14.51 -3.76 -4.91
CA LEU A 77 14.23 -2.50 -5.59
C LEU A 77 13.67 -1.43 -4.63
N ILE A 78 12.72 -1.79 -3.76
CA ILE A 78 12.20 -0.89 -2.74
C ILE A 78 13.29 -0.46 -1.77
N GLU A 79 14.10 -1.39 -1.29
CA GLU A 79 15.17 -1.11 -0.33
C GLU A 79 16.21 -0.13 -0.90
N GLU A 80 16.61 -0.33 -2.16
CA GLU A 80 17.70 0.44 -2.78
C GLU A 80 17.24 1.77 -3.40
N TYR A 81 16.04 1.80 -4.00
CA TYR A 81 15.66 2.94 -4.85
C TYR A 81 14.43 3.72 -4.38
N ASN A 82 13.68 3.21 -3.36
CA ASN A 82 12.52 3.93 -2.88
C ASN A 82 12.93 5.14 -2.02
N ALA A 83 12.57 6.35 -2.45
CA ALA A 83 12.93 7.60 -1.77
C ALA A 83 12.42 7.66 -0.31
N THR A 84 11.26 7.07 0.00
CA THR A 84 10.73 7.02 1.37
C THR A 84 11.59 6.14 2.26
N VAL A 85 12.04 4.98 1.76
CA VAL A 85 12.93 4.08 2.51
C VAL A 85 14.28 4.75 2.78
N GLN A 86 14.87 5.40 1.77
CA GLN A 86 16.13 6.14 1.92
C GLN A 86 16.00 7.30 2.93
N ASN A 87 14.91 8.07 2.86
CA ASN A 87 14.63 9.14 3.82
C ASN A 87 14.43 8.60 5.24
N ASN A 88 13.75 7.47 5.39
CA ASN A 88 13.56 6.81 6.69
C ASN A 88 14.90 6.37 7.30
N GLN A 89 15.79 5.79 6.49
CA GLN A 89 17.14 5.41 6.94
C GLN A 89 17.97 6.62 7.40
N TYR A 90 17.88 7.74 6.65
CA TYR A 90 18.51 8.98 7.05
C TYR A 90 17.93 9.53 8.36
N SER A 91 16.59 9.57 8.46
CA SER A 91 15.88 10.05 9.64
C SER A 91 16.18 9.21 10.89
N TYR A 92 16.28 7.87 10.73
CA TYR A 92 16.68 6.98 11.82
C TYR A 92 18.09 7.31 12.31
N ARG A 93 19.07 7.44 11.40
CA ARG A 93 20.46 7.79 11.78
C ARG A 93 20.51 9.13 12.50
N LYS A 94 19.82 10.14 11.92
CA LYS A 94 19.76 11.47 12.53
C LYS A 94 19.12 11.46 13.92
N PHE A 95 17.99 10.73 14.10
CA PHE A 95 17.37 10.59 15.42
C PHE A 95 18.33 10.00 16.43
N ARG A 96 19.03 8.95 16.06
CA ARG A 96 20.01 8.28 16.92
C ARG A 96 21.19 9.18 17.31
N ASP A 97 21.68 9.96 16.35
CA ASP A 97 22.77 10.91 16.57
C ASP A 97 22.33 12.08 17.47
N ASP A 98 21.08 12.55 17.31
CA ASP A 98 20.55 13.71 18.07
C ASP A 98 20.05 13.33 19.48
N TYR A 99 19.49 12.12 19.69
CA TYR A 99 18.78 11.73 20.90
C TYR A 99 19.31 10.46 21.59
N GLY A 100 20.17 9.68 20.93
CA GLY A 100 20.68 8.43 21.45
C GLY A 100 19.84 7.19 21.11
N ASP A 101 20.20 6.07 21.72
CA ASP A 101 19.63 4.75 21.41
C ASP A 101 18.50 4.32 22.38
N THR A 102 18.57 4.74 23.63
CA THR A 102 17.68 4.31 24.72
C THR A 102 16.64 5.38 25.07
N ASN A 103 15.53 4.97 25.67
CA ASN A 103 14.52 5.91 26.17
C ASN A 103 15.07 6.88 27.21
N ASP A 104 16.01 6.42 28.05
CA ASP A 104 16.66 7.27 29.05
C ASP A 104 17.56 8.33 28.40
N GLU A 105 18.27 8.00 27.33
CA GLU A 105 19.06 8.98 26.57
C GLU A 105 18.16 10.00 25.90
N VAL A 106 17.08 9.57 25.25
CA VAL A 106 16.07 10.47 24.66
C VAL A 106 15.48 11.40 25.73
N SER A 107 15.13 10.87 26.91
CA SER A 107 14.65 11.65 28.06
C SER A 107 15.68 12.67 28.52
N ASN A 108 16.95 12.27 28.63
CA ASN A 108 18.03 13.14 29.04
C ASN A 108 18.31 14.29 28.05
N GLU A 109 18.16 14.06 26.73
CA GLU A 109 18.27 15.14 25.74
C GLU A 109 17.13 16.16 25.91
N TYR A 110 15.89 15.73 26.22
CA TYR A 110 14.81 16.67 26.58
C TYR A 110 15.11 17.43 27.88
N LEU A 111 15.73 16.78 28.87
CA LEU A 111 16.16 17.45 30.12
C LEU A 111 17.25 18.51 29.85
N LYS A 112 18.21 18.21 28.95
CA LYS A 112 19.24 19.19 28.55
C LYS A 112 18.61 20.40 27.84
N LEU A 113 17.68 20.16 26.90
CA LEU A 113 16.98 21.23 26.23
C LEU A 113 16.18 22.12 27.20
N ALA A 114 15.56 21.50 28.23
CA ALA A 114 14.90 22.26 29.28
C ALA A 114 15.91 23.10 30.07
N GLY A 115 17.07 22.56 30.37
CA GLY A 115 18.18 23.26 31.04
C GLY A 115 18.69 24.46 30.23
N ASP A 116 18.84 24.30 28.92
CA ASP A 116 19.23 25.37 28.01
C ASP A 116 18.21 26.52 28.02
N PHE A 117 16.90 26.22 28.00
CA PHE A 117 15.86 27.25 28.11
C PHE A 117 15.90 27.97 29.48
N TYR A 118 16.18 27.25 30.57
CA TYR A 118 16.34 27.90 31.87
C TYR A 118 17.60 28.75 31.94
N ALA A 119 18.70 28.36 31.31
CA ALA A 119 19.92 29.17 31.21
C ALA A 119 19.64 30.46 30.39
N ASP A 120 18.98 30.34 29.26
CA ASP A 120 18.58 31.49 28.43
C ASP A 120 17.69 32.49 29.18
N MET A 121 16.88 32.01 30.15
CA MET A 121 16.05 32.88 31.00
C MET A 121 16.88 33.73 31.96
N SER A 122 18.02 33.16 32.46
CA SER A 122 18.87 33.87 33.44
C SER A 122 19.54 35.11 32.87
N ASP A 123 19.66 35.18 31.54
CA ASP A 123 20.33 36.28 30.84
C ASP A 123 19.37 37.38 30.36
N LEU A 124 18.07 37.28 30.70
CA LEU A 124 17.05 38.23 30.28
C LEU A 124 16.92 39.42 31.24
N ASP A 125 16.80 40.62 30.69
CA ASP A 125 16.37 41.78 31.39
C ASP A 125 14.84 41.72 31.63
N THR A 126 14.46 41.35 32.87
CA THR A 126 13.07 41.15 33.26
C THR A 126 12.39 42.47 33.71
N ASP A 127 13.10 43.61 33.71
CA ASP A 127 12.53 44.88 34.06
C ASP A 127 11.65 45.50 32.94
N THR A 128 11.68 44.86 31.74
CA THR A 128 10.86 45.29 30.60
C THR A 128 9.71 44.31 30.34
N ALA A 129 8.57 44.85 29.82
CA ALA A 129 7.42 44.02 29.45
C ALA A 129 7.78 42.97 28.37
N SER A 130 8.70 43.30 27.46
CA SER A 130 9.22 42.35 26.46
C SER A 130 10.09 41.28 27.08
N GLY A 131 10.92 41.63 28.06
CA GLY A 131 11.75 40.66 28.81
C GLY A 131 10.89 39.68 29.61
N MET A 132 9.90 40.17 30.36
CA MET A 132 8.95 39.30 31.07
C MET A 132 8.16 38.36 30.12
N ALA A 133 7.72 38.87 28.95
CA ALA A 133 7.04 38.00 27.97
C ALA A 133 7.94 36.92 27.40
N ARG A 134 9.22 37.23 27.17
CA ARG A 134 10.21 36.26 26.71
C ARG A 134 10.57 35.21 27.77
N GLU A 135 10.73 35.66 29.02
CA GLU A 135 10.94 34.76 30.17
C GLU A 135 9.77 33.76 30.30
N LEU A 136 8.53 34.22 30.27
CA LEU A 136 7.35 33.33 30.32
C LEU A 136 7.33 32.33 29.13
N SER A 137 7.70 32.80 27.94
CA SER A 137 7.77 31.93 26.75
C SER A 137 8.81 30.84 26.94
N LEU A 138 10.02 31.17 27.40
CA LEU A 138 11.09 30.21 27.64
C LEU A 138 10.74 29.24 28.78
N LYS A 139 10.10 29.72 29.84
CA LYS A 139 9.60 28.87 30.93
C LYS A 139 8.58 27.84 30.42
N ILE A 140 7.60 28.25 29.59
CA ILE A 140 6.64 27.32 29.00
C ILE A 140 7.35 26.28 28.11
N GLN A 141 8.38 26.68 27.36
CA GLN A 141 9.18 25.74 26.54
C GLN A 141 9.96 24.76 27.44
N ALA A 142 10.62 25.24 28.49
CA ALA A 142 11.31 24.40 29.46
C ALA A 142 10.37 23.39 30.13
N ASP A 143 9.20 23.86 30.62
CA ASP A 143 8.19 23.01 31.26
C ASP A 143 7.65 21.95 30.28
N ASN A 144 7.49 22.29 28.99
CA ASN A 144 7.10 21.33 27.96
C ASN A 144 8.19 20.29 27.70
N MET A 145 9.47 20.67 27.69
CA MET A 145 10.57 19.71 27.55
C MET A 145 10.68 18.78 28.77
N LEU A 146 10.51 19.30 29.98
CA LEU A 146 10.46 18.47 31.19
C LEU A 146 9.31 17.45 31.12
N LYS A 147 8.14 17.88 30.65
CA LYS A 147 7.02 16.97 30.46
C LYS A 147 7.31 15.94 29.39
N GLN A 148 7.90 16.31 28.26
CA GLN A 148 8.32 15.34 27.22
C GLN A 148 9.36 14.36 27.76
N ALA A 149 10.31 14.81 28.57
CA ALA A 149 11.29 13.93 29.21
C ALA A 149 10.65 12.86 30.12
N SER A 150 9.56 13.23 30.83
CA SER A 150 8.82 12.29 31.69
C SER A 150 7.91 11.35 30.89
N ASP A 151 7.25 11.87 29.87
CA ASP A 151 6.15 11.19 29.18
C ASP A 151 6.60 10.41 27.94
N THR A 152 7.85 10.63 27.46
CA THR A 152 8.32 9.96 26.25
C THR A 152 8.41 8.45 26.43
N LEU A 153 7.83 7.73 25.47
CA LEU A 153 7.94 6.27 25.35
C LEU A 153 8.87 5.86 24.21
N ASP A 154 9.37 6.84 23.44
CA ASP A 154 10.12 6.60 22.20
C ASP A 154 11.61 6.33 22.50
N ASP A 155 12.20 5.51 21.64
CA ASP A 155 13.62 5.23 21.56
C ASP A 155 14.02 4.90 20.11
N SER A 156 15.30 4.74 19.83
CA SER A 156 15.78 4.44 18.48
C SER A 156 15.19 3.15 17.92
N LYS A 157 14.92 2.15 18.76
CA LYS A 157 14.35 0.87 18.34
C LYS A 157 12.90 1.00 17.85
N ILE A 158 12.09 1.87 18.46
CA ILE A 158 10.73 2.17 18.01
C ILE A 158 10.76 2.83 16.63
N TYR A 159 11.68 3.78 16.40
CA TYR A 159 11.88 4.38 15.09
C TYR A 159 12.32 3.37 14.05
N LEU A 160 13.29 2.50 14.38
CA LEU A 160 13.73 1.45 13.47
C LEU A 160 12.57 0.52 13.07
N LEU A 161 11.81 0.01 14.05
CA LEU A 161 10.65 -0.85 13.78
C LEU A 161 9.56 -0.14 12.95
N THR A 162 9.36 1.15 13.18
CA THR A 162 8.41 1.96 12.40
C THR A 162 8.84 2.06 10.94
N TYR A 163 10.12 2.27 10.69
CA TYR A 163 10.67 2.35 9.34
C TYR A 163 10.75 0.99 8.64
N GLU A 164 11.06 -0.09 9.37
CA GLU A 164 10.96 -1.46 8.87
C GLU A 164 9.52 -1.81 8.48
N LYS A 165 8.52 -1.47 9.30
CA LYS A 165 7.09 -1.61 8.99
C LYS A 165 6.75 -0.86 7.70
N ALA A 166 7.21 0.38 7.56
CA ALA A 166 6.96 1.19 6.37
C ALA A 166 7.61 0.58 5.12
N LYS A 167 8.86 0.07 5.21
CA LYS A 167 9.54 -0.64 4.12
C LYS A 167 8.73 -1.87 3.70
N MET A 168 8.38 -2.74 4.64
CA MET A 168 7.63 -3.96 4.32
C MET A 168 6.23 -3.69 3.77
N SER A 169 5.58 -2.62 4.23
CA SER A 169 4.31 -2.16 3.66
C SER A 169 4.45 -1.68 2.21
N LEU A 170 5.56 -1.04 1.86
CA LEU A 170 5.86 -0.63 0.48
C LEU A 170 6.15 -1.84 -0.41
N VAL A 171 6.86 -2.85 0.11
CA VAL A 171 7.10 -4.14 -0.59
C VAL A 171 5.77 -4.84 -0.88
N ALA A 172 4.93 -5.03 0.14
CA ALA A 172 3.61 -5.64 -0.02
C ALA A 172 2.73 -4.86 -1.02
N ALA A 173 2.81 -3.52 -1.01
CA ALA A 173 2.11 -2.69 -1.97
C ALA A 173 2.66 -2.86 -3.40
N ALA A 174 3.97 -2.99 -3.59
CA ALA A 174 4.56 -3.23 -4.91
C ALA A 174 4.18 -4.62 -5.45
N GLN A 175 4.19 -5.64 -4.60
CA GLN A 175 3.72 -6.99 -4.94
C GLN A 175 2.23 -6.98 -5.34
N SER A 176 1.40 -6.29 -4.57
CA SER A 176 -0.03 -6.12 -4.88
C SER A 176 -0.25 -5.36 -6.19
N ASP A 177 0.54 -4.32 -6.47
CA ASP A 177 0.46 -3.56 -7.73
C ASP A 177 0.82 -4.45 -8.94
N MET A 178 1.82 -5.32 -8.80
CA MET A 178 2.21 -6.24 -9.88
C MET A 178 1.12 -7.29 -10.14
N ILE A 179 0.49 -7.85 -9.11
CA ILE A 179 -0.66 -8.76 -9.23
C ILE A 179 -1.83 -8.02 -9.91
N ARG A 180 -2.13 -6.79 -9.48
CA ARG A 180 -3.18 -5.95 -10.06
C ARG A 180 -2.93 -5.62 -11.53
N TYR A 181 -1.67 -5.41 -11.93
CA TYR A 181 -1.30 -5.20 -13.33
C TYR A 181 -1.77 -6.37 -14.20
N TYR A 182 -1.49 -7.61 -13.81
CA TYR A 182 -1.94 -8.79 -14.54
C TYR A 182 -3.46 -9.02 -14.45
N THR A 183 -4.08 -8.66 -13.34
CA THR A 183 -5.55 -8.68 -13.22
C THR A 183 -6.20 -7.73 -14.24
N LEU A 184 -5.68 -6.51 -14.39
CA LEU A 184 -6.14 -5.55 -15.38
C LEU A 184 -5.87 -6.01 -16.82
N GLN A 185 -4.75 -6.70 -17.07
CA GLN A 185 -4.46 -7.30 -18.39
C GLN A 185 -5.48 -8.40 -18.74
N ASN A 186 -5.85 -9.25 -17.80
CA ASN A 186 -6.90 -10.26 -18.01
C ASN A 186 -8.28 -9.61 -18.21
N GLN A 187 -8.59 -8.55 -17.45
CA GLN A 187 -9.81 -7.77 -17.65
C GLN A 187 -9.87 -7.16 -19.06
N LYS A 188 -8.75 -6.59 -19.55
CA LYS A 188 -8.64 -6.05 -20.90
C LYS A 188 -8.94 -7.13 -21.96
N LYS A 189 -8.35 -8.33 -21.83
CA LYS A 189 -8.63 -9.46 -22.75
C LYS A 189 -10.12 -9.80 -22.79
N THR A 190 -10.79 -9.87 -21.64
CA THR A 190 -12.24 -10.13 -21.59
C THR A 190 -13.05 -9.03 -22.25
N GLN A 191 -12.65 -7.76 -22.09
CA GLN A 191 -13.29 -6.61 -22.73
C GLN A 191 -13.07 -6.58 -24.24
N GLU A 192 -11.88 -6.97 -24.72
CA GLU A 192 -11.58 -7.11 -26.15
C GLU A 192 -12.49 -8.19 -26.79
N ALA A 193 -12.67 -9.33 -26.14
CA ALA A 193 -13.61 -10.36 -26.60
C ALA A 193 -15.08 -9.84 -26.61
N ALA A 194 -15.47 -9.03 -25.64
CA ALA A 194 -16.78 -8.40 -25.61
C ALA A 194 -16.97 -7.37 -26.75
N ARG A 195 -15.94 -6.54 -27.03
CA ARG A 195 -15.93 -5.61 -28.19
C ARG A 195 -16.08 -6.37 -29.50
N ASP A 196 -15.34 -7.45 -29.70
CA ASP A 196 -15.41 -8.26 -30.93
C ASP A 196 -16.80 -8.89 -31.09
N SER A 197 -17.44 -9.28 -29.99
CA SER A 197 -18.82 -9.74 -29.99
C SER A 197 -19.80 -8.62 -30.41
N ALA A 198 -19.63 -7.42 -29.85
CA ALA A 198 -20.46 -6.26 -30.19
C ALA A 198 -20.29 -5.84 -31.66
N ALA A 199 -19.06 -5.86 -32.19
CA ALA A 199 -18.77 -5.59 -33.59
C ALA A 199 -19.45 -6.60 -34.51
N ALA A 200 -19.41 -7.90 -34.19
CA ALA A 200 -20.11 -8.94 -34.94
C ALA A 200 -21.64 -8.75 -34.89
N GLN A 201 -22.21 -8.32 -33.77
CA GLN A 201 -23.63 -8.02 -33.63
C GLN A 201 -24.05 -6.81 -34.50
N LEU A 202 -23.21 -5.75 -34.53
CA LEU A 202 -23.43 -4.59 -35.40
C LEU A 202 -23.46 -5.01 -36.89
N ALA A 203 -22.46 -5.76 -37.34
CA ALA A 203 -22.40 -6.26 -38.70
C ALA A 203 -23.64 -7.11 -39.08
N LEU A 204 -24.09 -7.97 -38.14
CA LEU A 204 -25.32 -8.76 -38.34
C LEU A 204 -26.58 -7.86 -38.40
N ALA A 205 -26.68 -6.84 -37.56
CA ALA A 205 -27.79 -5.90 -37.58
C ALA A 205 -27.86 -5.12 -38.94
N GLU A 206 -26.70 -4.71 -39.48
CA GLU A 206 -26.59 -4.05 -40.79
C GLU A 206 -27.02 -5.00 -41.91
N LEU A 207 -26.59 -6.26 -41.90
CA LEU A 207 -27.04 -7.27 -42.89
C LEU A 207 -28.55 -7.49 -42.83
N ARG A 208 -29.11 -7.61 -41.62
CA ARG A 208 -30.58 -7.78 -41.44
C ARG A 208 -31.36 -6.56 -41.89
N LYS A 209 -30.86 -5.35 -41.68
CA LYS A 209 -31.48 -4.12 -42.17
C LYS A 209 -31.54 -4.11 -43.69
N ASN A 210 -30.43 -4.46 -44.36
CA ASN A 210 -30.38 -4.55 -45.82
C ASN A 210 -31.36 -5.58 -46.38
N ALA A 211 -31.68 -6.63 -45.59
CA ALA A 211 -32.70 -7.63 -45.91
C ALA A 211 -34.13 -7.22 -45.47
N GLY A 212 -34.32 -5.99 -44.92
CA GLY A 212 -35.59 -5.52 -44.39
C GLY A 212 -36.05 -6.16 -43.08
N ALA A 213 -35.15 -6.85 -42.38
CA ALA A 213 -35.43 -7.63 -41.16
C ALA A 213 -34.89 -6.97 -39.88
N ALA A 214 -34.40 -5.72 -39.90
CA ALA A 214 -34.02 -4.92 -38.76
C ALA A 214 -34.34 -3.44 -39.00
N THR A 215 -34.50 -2.70 -37.90
CA THR A 215 -34.80 -1.26 -37.91
C THR A 215 -33.53 -0.42 -37.80
N GLU A 216 -33.62 0.90 -38.04
CA GLU A 216 -32.55 1.84 -37.77
C GLU A 216 -32.18 1.85 -36.27
N LEU A 217 -33.17 1.70 -35.38
CA LEU A 217 -32.97 1.64 -33.94
C LEU A 217 -32.09 0.44 -33.54
N ASP A 218 -32.27 -0.71 -34.20
CA ASP A 218 -31.45 -1.90 -33.93
C ASP A 218 -29.97 -1.64 -34.25
N ILE A 219 -29.68 -0.93 -35.36
CA ILE A 219 -28.32 -0.54 -35.72
C ILE A 219 -27.75 0.48 -34.73
N LEU A 220 -28.51 1.50 -34.34
CA LEU A 220 -28.06 2.50 -33.36
C LEU A 220 -27.75 1.84 -32.02
N THR A 221 -28.60 0.90 -31.58
CA THR A 221 -28.35 0.14 -30.35
C THR A 221 -27.10 -0.71 -30.45
N ALA A 222 -26.90 -1.42 -31.56
CA ALA A 222 -25.70 -2.23 -31.77
C ALA A 222 -24.40 -1.38 -31.81
N ARG A 223 -24.49 -0.20 -32.46
CA ARG A 223 -23.38 0.77 -32.52
C ARG A 223 -23.05 1.34 -31.15
N GLN A 224 -24.07 1.68 -30.34
CA GLN A 224 -23.86 2.11 -28.94
C GLN A 224 -23.19 1.03 -28.13
N ASN A 225 -23.63 -0.22 -28.23
CA ASN A 225 -23.00 -1.34 -27.49
C ASN A 225 -21.52 -1.52 -27.88
N LEU A 226 -21.17 -1.32 -29.18
CA LEU A 226 -19.76 -1.38 -29.59
C LEU A 226 -18.96 -0.21 -28.98
N SER A 227 -19.48 1.01 -29.06
CA SER A 227 -18.85 2.19 -28.47
C SER A 227 -18.63 2.03 -26.98
N ASP A 228 -19.62 1.52 -26.24
CA ASP A 228 -19.52 1.27 -24.80
C ASP A 228 -18.44 0.21 -24.48
N ALA A 229 -18.26 -0.79 -25.33
CA ALA A 229 -17.22 -1.80 -25.18
C ALA A 229 -15.82 -1.21 -25.44
N GLU A 230 -15.66 -0.35 -26.45
CA GLU A 230 -14.41 0.37 -26.75
C GLU A 230 -14.03 1.34 -25.62
N ASP A 231 -15.00 2.06 -25.05
CA ASP A 231 -14.79 2.97 -23.93
C ASP A 231 -14.28 2.22 -22.68
N ARG A 232 -14.81 1.03 -22.40
CA ARG A 232 -14.32 0.18 -21.29
C ARG A 232 -12.87 -0.24 -21.47
N ILE A 233 -12.47 -0.63 -22.68
CA ILE A 233 -11.08 -0.97 -22.98
C ILE A 233 -10.18 0.24 -22.73
N THR A 234 -10.56 1.41 -23.29
CA THR A 234 -9.81 2.67 -23.10
C THR A 234 -9.65 3.03 -21.62
N GLN A 235 -10.69 2.84 -20.80
CA GLN A 235 -10.64 3.09 -19.37
C GLN A 235 -9.69 2.12 -18.66
N THR A 236 -9.71 0.84 -19.04
CA THR A 236 -8.81 -0.18 -18.48
C THR A 236 -7.36 0.10 -18.87
N GLU A 237 -7.09 0.50 -20.11
CA GLU A 237 -5.75 0.89 -20.58
C GLU A 237 -5.20 2.08 -19.79
N ARG A 238 -6.01 3.11 -19.54
CA ARG A 238 -5.62 4.24 -18.69
C ARG A 238 -5.29 3.79 -17.25
N SER A 239 -6.04 2.81 -16.74
CA SER A 239 -5.79 2.24 -15.41
C SER A 239 -4.47 1.47 -15.36
N ILE A 240 -4.16 0.70 -16.42
CA ILE A 240 -2.88 -0.01 -16.58
C ILE A 240 -1.72 0.97 -16.65
N ASP A 241 -1.82 2.03 -17.45
CA ASP A 241 -0.77 3.04 -17.57
C ASP A 241 -0.56 3.80 -16.26
N SER A 242 -1.63 4.21 -15.59
CA SER A 242 -1.53 4.86 -14.27
C SER A 242 -0.88 3.96 -13.21
N LEU A 243 -1.22 2.67 -13.20
CA LEU A 243 -0.62 1.70 -12.31
C LEU A 243 0.86 1.51 -12.60
N ARG A 244 1.25 1.40 -13.87
CA ARG A 244 2.65 1.31 -14.31
C ARG A 244 3.46 2.51 -13.84
N GLU A 245 2.94 3.73 -14.03
CA GLU A 245 3.61 4.95 -13.56
C GLU A 245 3.76 4.97 -12.01
N SER A 246 2.74 4.50 -11.29
CA SER A 246 2.83 4.36 -9.83
C SER A 246 3.91 3.36 -9.41
N MET A 247 4.02 2.22 -10.12
CA MET A 247 5.06 1.22 -9.89
C MET A 247 6.45 1.80 -10.20
N ASN A 248 6.62 2.50 -11.34
CA ASN A 248 7.88 3.15 -11.69
C ASN A 248 8.39 4.05 -10.56
N VAL A 249 7.54 4.97 -10.09
CA VAL A 249 7.92 5.89 -9.00
C VAL A 249 8.25 5.14 -7.70
N ARG A 250 7.48 4.11 -7.37
CA ARG A 250 7.69 3.31 -6.15
C ARG A 250 9.01 2.54 -6.18
N LEU A 251 9.37 2.02 -7.36
CA LEU A 251 10.54 1.15 -7.57
C LEU A 251 11.79 1.91 -8.03
N GLY A 252 11.73 3.25 -8.12
CA GLY A 252 12.87 4.10 -8.42
C GLY A 252 13.10 4.39 -9.90
N TRP A 253 12.22 3.96 -10.81
CA TRP A 253 12.23 4.40 -12.20
C TRP A 253 11.68 5.82 -12.35
N LYS A 254 12.01 6.47 -13.46
CA LYS A 254 11.48 7.79 -13.79
C LYS A 254 10.05 7.66 -14.33
N TYR A 255 9.28 8.72 -14.18
CA TYR A 255 7.99 8.84 -14.85
C TYR A 255 8.18 8.73 -16.37
N GLY A 256 7.39 7.90 -17.02
CA GLY A 256 7.47 7.64 -18.45
C GLY A 256 8.41 6.53 -18.87
N ASP A 257 9.23 5.98 -17.96
CA ASP A 257 10.03 4.79 -18.24
C ASP A 257 9.13 3.60 -18.55
N ARG A 258 9.62 2.66 -19.37
CA ARG A 258 8.88 1.47 -19.79
C ARG A 258 9.67 0.19 -19.51
N PRO A 259 9.98 -0.11 -18.24
CA PRO A 259 10.60 -1.38 -17.90
C PRO A 259 9.64 -2.52 -18.27
N GLU A 260 10.20 -3.68 -18.59
CA GLU A 260 9.44 -4.92 -18.77
C GLU A 260 8.94 -5.41 -17.41
N ILE A 261 7.64 -5.64 -17.29
CA ILE A 261 7.05 -6.22 -16.08
C ILE A 261 7.00 -7.74 -16.27
N GLY A 262 7.81 -8.44 -15.49
CA GLY A 262 7.89 -9.89 -15.49
C GLY A 262 6.63 -10.57 -14.95
N PRO A 263 6.45 -11.87 -15.17
CA PRO A 263 5.25 -12.59 -14.74
C PRO A 263 5.17 -12.69 -13.21
N VAL A 264 3.94 -12.71 -12.70
CA VAL A 264 3.66 -13.11 -11.33
C VAL A 264 3.72 -14.62 -11.23
N PRO A 265 4.32 -15.21 -10.18
CA PRO A 265 4.32 -16.64 -9.96
C PRO A 265 2.90 -17.23 -9.94
N ALA A 266 2.73 -18.45 -10.45
CA ALA A 266 1.47 -19.18 -10.31
C ALA A 266 1.23 -19.56 -8.84
N ALA A 267 -0.04 -19.70 -8.46
CA ALA A 267 -0.41 -20.12 -7.12
C ALA A 267 0.06 -21.57 -6.83
N ASP A 268 0.82 -21.75 -5.76
CA ASP A 268 1.31 -23.07 -5.32
C ASP A 268 0.33 -23.70 -4.33
N LEU A 269 -0.39 -24.70 -4.76
CA LEU A 269 -1.35 -25.44 -3.93
C LEU A 269 -0.67 -26.23 -2.79
N ALA A 270 0.59 -26.60 -2.91
CA ALA A 270 1.33 -27.25 -1.82
C ALA A 270 1.60 -26.26 -0.69
N ARG A 271 1.87 -25.00 -1.01
CA ARG A 271 2.00 -23.89 -0.04
C ARG A 271 0.67 -23.65 0.69
N VAL A 272 -0.48 -23.68 -0.01
CA VAL A 272 -1.81 -23.56 0.62
C VAL A 272 -2.07 -24.69 1.63
N ALA A 273 -1.69 -25.91 1.28
CA ALA A 273 -1.86 -27.06 2.19
C ALA A 273 -0.99 -26.98 3.46
N GLY A 274 0.07 -26.18 3.44
CA GLY A 274 0.96 -25.93 4.58
C GLY A 274 0.53 -24.77 5.47
N MET A 275 -0.49 -23.99 5.09
CA MET A 275 -0.98 -22.85 5.87
C MET A 275 -1.87 -23.31 7.03
N ASP A 276 -1.49 -22.93 8.25
CA ASP A 276 -2.26 -23.23 9.47
C ASP A 276 -2.29 -21.99 10.37
N PRO A 277 -3.43 -21.26 10.42
CA PRO A 277 -3.52 -20.03 11.19
C PRO A 277 -3.35 -20.21 12.71
N GLU A 278 -3.59 -21.41 13.25
CA GLU A 278 -3.36 -21.69 14.67
C GLU A 278 -1.86 -21.89 14.96
N ALA A 279 -1.20 -22.68 14.13
CA ALA A 279 0.25 -22.89 14.24
C ALA A 279 1.07 -21.62 13.92
N ASP A 280 0.61 -20.80 12.96
CA ASP A 280 1.27 -19.57 12.53
C ASP A 280 1.00 -18.36 13.46
N LEU A 281 0.01 -18.46 14.37
CA LEU A 281 -0.42 -17.34 15.20
C LEU A 281 0.70 -16.77 16.06
N GLN A 282 1.50 -17.64 16.70
CA GLN A 282 2.60 -17.19 17.52
C GLN A 282 3.67 -16.47 16.69
N ARG A 283 4.00 -17.00 15.51
CA ARG A 283 4.91 -16.36 14.56
C ARG A 283 4.40 -15.00 14.09
N ALA A 284 3.08 -14.89 13.84
CA ALA A 284 2.45 -13.62 13.48
C ALA A 284 2.55 -12.59 14.61
N TYR A 285 2.44 -13.00 15.89
CA TYR A 285 2.65 -12.12 17.04
C TYR A 285 4.10 -11.65 17.13
N ASP A 286 5.06 -12.57 17.04
CA ASP A 286 6.49 -12.28 17.22
C ASP A 286 7.02 -11.35 16.12
N ASN A 287 6.49 -11.50 14.89
CA ASN A 287 6.88 -10.70 13.75
C ASN A 287 6.15 -9.36 13.68
N ASN A 288 4.97 -9.20 14.28
CA ASN A 288 4.12 -8.03 14.07
C ASN A 288 4.79 -6.73 14.54
N TYR A 289 5.05 -5.85 13.60
CA TYR A 289 5.74 -4.58 13.87
C TYR A 289 5.00 -3.71 14.88
N THR A 290 3.67 -3.58 14.78
CA THR A 290 2.86 -2.79 15.71
C THR A 290 2.91 -3.38 17.11
N LEU A 291 2.82 -4.70 17.23
CA LEU A 291 2.91 -5.37 18.54
C LEU A 291 4.31 -5.20 19.17
N ARG A 292 5.37 -5.32 18.38
CA ARG A 292 6.76 -5.08 18.82
C ARG A 292 6.99 -3.63 19.27
N ILE A 293 6.47 -2.66 18.52
CA ILE A 293 6.52 -1.23 18.87
C ILE A 293 5.79 -0.99 20.19
N ASN A 294 4.55 -1.48 20.33
CA ASN A 294 3.76 -1.26 21.53
C ASN A 294 4.32 -2.02 22.75
N THR A 295 4.96 -3.18 22.56
CA THR A 295 5.72 -3.87 23.60
C THR A 295 6.87 -3.00 24.08
N ARG A 296 7.62 -2.40 23.15
CA ARG A 296 8.73 -1.50 23.52
C ARG A 296 8.24 -0.26 24.26
N LYS A 297 7.10 0.32 23.82
CA LYS A 297 6.47 1.46 24.52
C LYS A 297 6.04 1.09 25.95
N ARG A 298 5.48 -0.12 26.16
CA ARG A 298 5.17 -0.62 27.49
C ARG A 298 6.44 -0.72 28.38
N ASP A 299 7.51 -1.26 27.79
CA ASP A 299 8.78 -1.44 28.52
C ASP A 299 9.44 -0.11 28.87
N ASN A 300 9.26 0.92 28.05
CA ASN A 300 9.74 2.28 28.28
C ASN A 300 8.81 3.09 29.22
N ALA A 301 7.61 2.59 29.57
CA ALA A 301 6.68 3.32 30.43
C ALA A 301 7.22 3.45 31.85
N LYS A 302 7.33 4.70 32.32
CA LYS A 302 7.92 5.06 33.63
C LYS A 302 6.93 4.97 34.78
N ASP A 303 5.62 5.10 34.51
CA ASP A 303 4.57 5.03 35.52
C ASP A 303 3.61 3.84 35.27
N GLY A 304 2.89 3.44 36.35
CA GLY A 304 2.00 2.29 36.32
C GLY A 304 0.78 2.45 35.44
N ILE A 305 0.20 3.67 35.34
CA ILE A 305 -1.01 3.94 34.56
C ILE A 305 -0.69 3.81 33.07
N THR A 306 0.41 4.42 32.62
CA THR A 306 0.86 4.33 31.23
C THR A 306 1.19 2.90 30.85
N ARG A 307 1.82 2.14 31.74
CA ARG A 307 2.12 0.71 31.51
C ARG A 307 0.85 -0.12 31.37
N GLU A 308 -0.14 0.07 32.24
CA GLU A 308 -1.45 -0.63 32.16
C GLU A 308 -2.18 -0.30 30.85
N ASN A 309 -2.18 0.96 30.42
CA ASN A 309 -2.75 1.36 29.12
C ASN A 309 -2.04 0.68 27.94
N CYS A 310 -0.71 0.58 27.99
CA CYS A 310 0.06 -0.17 26.98
C CYS A 310 -0.31 -1.66 26.99
N GLU A 311 -0.49 -2.28 28.15
CA GLU A 311 -0.88 -3.70 28.26
C GLU A 311 -2.28 -3.95 27.69
N MET A 312 -3.26 -3.09 27.97
CA MET A 312 -4.59 -3.17 27.34
C MET A 312 -4.51 -3.02 25.82
N THR A 313 -3.65 -2.12 25.33
CA THR A 313 -3.40 -1.95 23.89
C THR A 313 -2.80 -3.22 23.29
N LEU A 314 -1.82 -3.83 23.92
CA LEU A 314 -1.18 -5.07 23.47
C LEU A 314 -2.17 -6.24 23.40
N GLU A 315 -3.05 -6.38 24.41
CA GLU A 315 -4.10 -7.41 24.39
C GLU A 315 -5.08 -7.21 23.24
N ASN A 316 -5.52 -5.97 23.01
CA ASN A 316 -6.40 -5.64 21.89
C ASN A 316 -5.72 -5.92 20.53
N ASN A 317 -4.45 -5.53 20.39
CA ASN A 317 -3.67 -5.80 19.18
C ASN A 317 -3.56 -7.29 18.88
N ARG A 318 -3.29 -8.14 19.90
CA ARG A 318 -3.26 -9.59 19.73
C ARG A 318 -4.59 -10.13 19.21
N LYS A 319 -5.72 -9.67 19.76
CA LYS A 319 -7.06 -10.07 19.28
C LYS A 319 -7.27 -9.70 17.82
N LYS A 320 -6.86 -8.49 17.43
CA LYS A 320 -6.97 -8.01 16.03
C LYS A 320 -6.06 -8.79 15.09
N ILE A 321 -4.82 -9.06 15.47
CA ILE A 321 -3.88 -9.87 14.67
C ILE A 321 -4.44 -11.28 14.44
N ALA A 322 -4.96 -11.94 15.49
CA ALA A 322 -5.57 -13.25 15.35
C ALA A 322 -6.79 -13.24 14.40
N ALA A 323 -7.63 -12.21 14.52
CA ALA A 323 -8.78 -12.05 13.62
C ALA A 323 -8.34 -11.78 12.17
N SER A 324 -7.33 -10.94 11.97
CA SER A 324 -6.76 -10.61 10.65
C SER A 324 -6.15 -11.85 9.98
N LEU A 325 -5.36 -12.63 10.71
CA LEU A 325 -4.77 -13.88 10.21
C LEU A 325 -5.83 -14.91 9.83
N SER A 326 -6.84 -15.10 10.69
CA SER A 326 -7.96 -16.00 10.41
C SER A 326 -8.80 -15.54 9.20
N ALA A 327 -8.95 -14.22 9.00
CA ALA A 327 -9.64 -13.66 7.85
C ALA A 327 -8.83 -13.89 6.56
N ALA A 328 -7.51 -13.65 6.58
CA ALA A 328 -6.64 -13.90 5.44
C ALA A 328 -6.65 -15.39 5.03
N TYR A 329 -6.63 -16.32 6.00
CA TYR A 329 -6.73 -17.75 5.70
C TYR A 329 -8.06 -18.14 5.05
N ARG A 330 -9.17 -17.58 5.53
CA ARG A 330 -10.49 -17.83 4.90
C ARG A 330 -10.54 -17.32 3.46
N GLU A 331 -9.86 -16.21 3.18
CA GLU A 331 -9.74 -15.69 1.81
C GLU A 331 -8.95 -16.64 0.91
N VAL A 332 -7.86 -17.24 1.41
CA VAL A 332 -7.10 -18.28 0.69
C VAL A 332 -8.00 -19.46 0.35
N LEU A 333 -8.77 -19.97 1.31
CA LEU A 333 -9.69 -21.10 1.06
C LEU A 333 -10.79 -20.75 0.06
N SER A 334 -11.33 -19.53 0.14
CA SER A 334 -12.35 -19.03 -0.81
C SER A 334 -11.77 -18.92 -2.22
N ALA A 335 -10.56 -18.36 -2.37
CA ALA A 335 -9.89 -18.23 -3.65
C ALA A 335 -9.49 -19.59 -4.24
N GLN A 336 -9.04 -20.55 -3.41
CA GLN A 336 -8.77 -21.94 -3.83
C GLN A 336 -10.01 -22.61 -4.40
N LEU A 337 -11.17 -22.45 -3.72
CA LEU A 337 -12.43 -22.97 -4.22
C LEU A 337 -12.82 -22.32 -5.56
N ALA A 338 -12.67 -21.00 -5.67
CA ALA A 338 -12.94 -20.27 -6.91
C ALA A 338 -12.06 -20.74 -8.07
N LEU A 339 -10.76 -21.00 -7.82
CA LEU A 339 -9.86 -21.56 -8.82
C LEU A 339 -10.32 -22.95 -9.28
N SER A 340 -10.68 -23.84 -8.36
CA SER A 340 -11.16 -25.18 -8.70
C SER A 340 -12.46 -25.15 -9.52
N GLN A 341 -13.37 -24.23 -9.20
CA GLN A 341 -14.61 -24.01 -9.97
C GLN A 341 -14.31 -23.46 -11.37
N ALA A 342 -13.39 -22.51 -11.49
CA ALA A 342 -12.98 -21.97 -12.79
C ALA A 342 -12.34 -23.04 -13.69
N GLN A 343 -11.48 -23.87 -13.11
CA GLN A 343 -10.86 -25.01 -13.81
C GLN A 343 -11.89 -26.03 -14.29
N ALA A 344 -12.85 -26.41 -13.45
CA ALA A 344 -13.92 -27.33 -13.83
C ALA A 344 -14.79 -26.75 -14.96
N LYS A 345 -15.11 -25.45 -14.90
CA LYS A 345 -15.86 -24.76 -15.97
C LYS A 345 -15.04 -24.71 -17.26
N ALA A 346 -13.76 -24.42 -17.21
CA ALA A 346 -12.90 -24.39 -18.41
C ALA A 346 -12.82 -25.77 -19.05
N ALA A 347 -12.65 -26.84 -18.28
CA ALA A 347 -12.66 -28.21 -18.78
C ALA A 347 -14.00 -28.58 -19.47
N LEU A 348 -15.13 -28.14 -18.90
CA LEU A 348 -16.44 -28.34 -19.49
C LEU A 348 -16.60 -27.59 -20.82
N GLU A 349 -16.17 -26.31 -20.88
CA GLU A 349 -16.26 -25.51 -22.13
C GLU A 349 -15.30 -26.05 -23.21
N GLU A 350 -14.16 -26.61 -22.86
CA GLU A 350 -13.28 -27.29 -23.81
C GLU A 350 -13.93 -28.58 -24.39
N GLN A 351 -14.61 -29.37 -23.57
CA GLN A 351 -15.36 -30.53 -24.05
C GLN A 351 -16.54 -30.08 -24.97
N ASN A 352 -17.25 -29.03 -24.60
CA ASN A 352 -18.30 -28.44 -25.40
C ASN A 352 -17.79 -27.92 -26.75
N LEU A 353 -16.61 -27.28 -26.74
CA LEU A 353 -15.97 -26.79 -27.98
C LEU A 353 -15.58 -27.95 -28.89
N ALA A 354 -14.98 -29.02 -28.37
CA ALA A 354 -14.64 -30.19 -29.15
C ALA A 354 -15.86 -30.87 -29.77
N ALA A 355 -16.94 -31.05 -28.98
CA ALA A 355 -18.21 -31.59 -29.47
C ALA A 355 -18.85 -30.67 -30.54
N THR A 356 -18.78 -29.35 -30.34
CA THR A 356 -19.30 -28.36 -31.29
C THR A 356 -18.49 -28.36 -32.59
N GLY A 357 -17.17 -28.53 -32.53
CA GLY A 357 -16.29 -28.69 -33.70
C GLY A 357 -16.67 -29.90 -34.56
N SER A 358 -16.97 -31.04 -33.94
CA SER A 358 -17.46 -32.23 -34.64
C SER A 358 -18.84 -31.99 -35.32
N ARG A 359 -19.74 -31.24 -34.68
CA ARG A 359 -21.05 -30.87 -35.24
C ARG A 359 -20.93 -29.90 -36.40
N LEU A 360 -19.99 -28.97 -36.35
CA LEU A 360 -19.68 -28.08 -37.45
C LEU A 360 -19.17 -28.86 -38.67
N ALA A 361 -18.23 -29.78 -38.45
CA ALA A 361 -17.71 -30.64 -39.51
C ALA A 361 -18.80 -31.53 -40.15
N ALA A 362 -19.80 -31.94 -39.37
CA ALA A 362 -20.97 -32.67 -39.86
C ALA A 362 -22.02 -31.76 -40.50
N GLY A 363 -21.83 -30.45 -40.57
CA GLY A 363 -22.77 -29.48 -41.14
C GLY A 363 -24.06 -29.30 -40.35
N THR A 364 -24.12 -29.68 -39.08
CA THR A 364 -25.32 -29.64 -38.22
C THR A 364 -25.47 -28.34 -37.44
N ILE A 365 -24.46 -27.48 -37.43
CA ILE A 365 -24.49 -26.13 -36.80
C ILE A 365 -23.84 -25.11 -37.73
N THR A 366 -24.05 -23.82 -37.42
CA THR A 366 -23.47 -22.72 -38.18
C THR A 366 -22.04 -22.38 -37.66
N GLN A 367 -21.26 -21.70 -38.52
CA GLN A 367 -19.96 -21.13 -38.10
C GLN A 367 -20.13 -20.15 -36.94
N THR A 368 -21.22 -19.41 -36.87
CA THR A 368 -21.53 -18.46 -35.80
C THR A 368 -21.71 -19.17 -34.46
N ASP A 369 -22.41 -20.33 -34.44
CA ASP A 369 -22.59 -21.13 -33.25
C ASP A 369 -21.24 -21.67 -32.75
N TYR A 370 -20.38 -22.14 -33.64
CA TYR A 370 -19.03 -22.59 -33.33
C TYR A 370 -18.17 -21.45 -32.74
N ASN A 371 -18.15 -20.30 -33.40
CA ASN A 371 -17.40 -19.12 -32.91
C ASN A 371 -17.85 -18.66 -31.53
N THR A 372 -19.16 -18.82 -31.21
CA THR A 372 -19.67 -18.53 -29.87
C THR A 372 -19.10 -19.47 -28.82
N ARG A 373 -18.91 -20.75 -29.17
CA ARG A 373 -18.28 -21.73 -28.26
C ARG A 373 -16.76 -21.51 -28.12
N VAL A 374 -16.06 -21.10 -29.18
CA VAL A 374 -14.65 -20.70 -29.11
C VAL A 374 -14.49 -19.59 -28.06
N ARG A 375 -15.29 -18.54 -28.14
CA ARG A 375 -15.25 -17.44 -27.18
C ARG A 375 -15.54 -17.89 -25.76
N ALA A 376 -16.57 -18.71 -25.57
CA ALA A 376 -16.89 -19.25 -24.22
C ALA A 376 -15.72 -20.04 -23.61
N ALA A 377 -15.00 -20.81 -24.43
CA ALA A 377 -13.80 -21.53 -23.96
C ALA A 377 -12.63 -20.57 -23.64
N GLU A 378 -12.42 -19.53 -24.44
CA GLU A 378 -11.41 -18.48 -24.20
C GLU A 378 -11.71 -17.68 -22.93
N ASP A 379 -12.97 -17.28 -22.73
CA ASP A 379 -13.44 -16.60 -21.51
C ASP A 379 -13.23 -17.48 -20.27
N ALA A 380 -13.51 -18.78 -20.38
CA ALA A 380 -13.31 -19.72 -19.29
C ALA A 380 -11.81 -19.90 -18.95
N ARG A 381 -10.90 -19.93 -19.93
CA ARG A 381 -9.46 -19.94 -19.70
C ARG A 381 -8.97 -18.65 -19.04
N THR A 382 -9.46 -17.49 -19.48
CA THR A 382 -9.13 -16.20 -18.86
C THR A 382 -9.65 -16.15 -17.41
N ALA A 383 -10.81 -16.75 -17.11
CA ALA A 383 -11.33 -16.87 -15.76
C ALA A 383 -10.43 -17.72 -14.87
N VAL A 384 -9.83 -18.82 -15.39
CA VAL A 384 -8.83 -19.61 -14.64
C VAL A 384 -7.60 -18.76 -14.32
N GLN A 385 -7.05 -18.02 -15.29
CA GLN A 385 -5.91 -17.14 -15.04
C GLN A 385 -6.22 -16.07 -13.97
N SER A 386 -7.43 -15.50 -14.01
CA SER A 386 -7.86 -14.52 -13.02
C SER A 386 -8.04 -15.13 -11.62
N ALA A 387 -8.56 -16.35 -11.54
CA ALA A 387 -8.72 -17.08 -10.28
C ALA A 387 -7.37 -17.52 -9.68
N ASP A 388 -6.39 -17.89 -10.52
CA ASP A 388 -5.03 -18.20 -10.10
C ASP A 388 -4.34 -16.97 -9.48
N LEU A 389 -4.42 -15.81 -10.14
CA LEU A 389 -3.92 -14.55 -9.61
C LEU A 389 -4.61 -14.16 -8.30
N ALA A 390 -5.93 -14.39 -8.17
CA ALA A 390 -6.66 -14.12 -6.94
C ALA A 390 -6.21 -15.03 -5.80
N LEU A 391 -5.98 -16.32 -6.06
CA LEU A 391 -5.44 -17.24 -5.08
C LEU A 391 -4.02 -16.83 -4.67
N PHE A 392 -3.15 -16.51 -5.62
CA PHE A 392 -1.80 -16.03 -5.33
C PHE A 392 -1.84 -14.77 -4.46
N SER A 393 -2.70 -13.79 -4.78
CA SER A 393 -2.89 -12.58 -3.98
C SER A 393 -3.34 -12.86 -2.54
N ALA A 394 -4.27 -13.81 -2.36
CA ALA A 394 -4.73 -14.21 -1.04
C ALA A 394 -3.61 -14.91 -0.24
N MET A 395 -2.81 -15.75 -0.88
CA MET A 395 -1.64 -16.40 -0.27
C MET A 395 -0.59 -15.38 0.19
N GLU A 396 -0.26 -14.38 -0.65
CA GLU A 396 0.65 -13.30 -0.28
C GLU A 396 0.10 -12.49 0.90
N THR A 397 -1.21 -12.19 0.92
CA THR A 397 -1.85 -11.48 2.03
C THR A 397 -1.75 -12.26 3.35
N TYR A 398 -1.90 -13.58 3.29
CA TYR A 398 -1.70 -14.44 4.45
C TYR A 398 -0.24 -14.38 4.93
N ASP A 399 0.72 -14.50 4.03
CA ASP A 399 2.14 -14.47 4.39
C ASP A 399 2.58 -13.10 4.90
N TRP A 400 2.09 -12.00 4.35
CA TRP A 400 2.32 -10.67 4.93
C TRP A 400 1.77 -10.56 6.34
N SER A 401 0.60 -11.19 6.60
CA SER A 401 0.01 -11.21 7.94
C SER A 401 0.89 -11.99 8.93
N VAL A 402 1.44 -13.14 8.53
CA VAL A 402 2.37 -13.94 9.34
C VAL A 402 3.71 -13.21 9.54
N ASN A 403 4.17 -12.49 8.51
CA ASN A 403 5.48 -11.81 8.50
C ASN A 403 5.44 -10.37 9.04
N GLY A 404 4.39 -9.99 9.77
CA GLY A 404 4.39 -8.78 10.58
C GLY A 404 3.44 -7.67 10.16
N LEU A 405 2.71 -7.83 9.06
CA LEU A 405 1.77 -6.83 8.54
C LEU A 405 0.30 -7.13 8.86
N ALA A 406 0.00 -8.14 9.70
CA ALA A 406 -1.37 -8.34 10.18
C ALA A 406 -1.91 -7.07 10.85
N ALA A 407 -3.18 -6.72 10.58
CA ALA A 407 -3.81 -5.55 11.18
C ALA A 407 -3.86 -5.67 12.70
N ALA A 408 -3.32 -4.66 13.39
CA ALA A 408 -3.21 -4.58 14.84
C ALA A 408 -3.87 -3.30 15.41
N GLU A 409 -4.19 -2.33 14.55
CA GLU A 409 -4.79 -1.04 14.93
C GLU A 409 -6.22 -0.91 14.41
#